data_2312586ec0616a9f2362a9caac500508
#
_entry.id   2312586ec0616a9f2362a9caac500508
#
_cell.length_a   1.000
_cell.length_b   1.000
_cell.length_c   1.000
_cell.angle_alpha   90.00
_cell.angle_beta   90.00
_cell.angle_gamma   90.00
#
_symmetry.space_group_name_H-M   'P 1'
#
loop_
_entity.id
_entity.type
_entity.pdbx_description
1 polymer ?
#
loop_
_entity_poly.entity_id
_entity_poly.type
_entity_poly.pdbx_seq_one_letter_code
_entity_poly.pdbx_strand_id
1 'polypeptide(L)'
;MALGNKIDNSSNRVYCLLGDGELEEGQVWEAAMCASHYKLDNLLAIVDFNSLQIDGNITDVMNPTPIDEKFKAFGWNVLTVDGHDIDALLDCYEEAKNFKGAPTVIIARTIKGKGVSFMENQAGWHGAAPNKEQVELALKEIEEAL
;
A
#
# COMPACT_ATOMS: atom_id res chain seq x y z
N MET A 1 14.21 8.24 -8.83
CA MET A 1 13.39 8.36 -10.06
C MET A 1 12.51 9.60 -10.02
N ALA A 2 11.58 9.77 -9.07
CA ALA A 2 10.65 10.92 -9.05
C ALA A 2 11.35 12.28 -9.07
N LEU A 3 12.40 12.46 -8.27
CA LEU A 3 13.21 13.68 -8.26
C LEU A 3 13.92 13.91 -9.62
N GLY A 4 14.49 12.87 -10.23
CA GLY A 4 15.10 12.97 -11.56
C GLY A 4 14.09 13.41 -12.61
N ASN A 5 12.92 12.76 -12.66
CA ASN A 5 11.83 13.16 -13.56
C ASN A 5 11.43 14.64 -13.38
N LYS A 6 11.39 15.11 -12.13
CA LYS A 6 11.06 16.50 -11.83
C LYS A 6 12.15 17.48 -12.32
N ILE A 7 13.43 17.15 -12.13
CA ILE A 7 14.57 17.94 -12.61
C ILE A 7 14.58 18.03 -14.15
N ASP A 8 14.30 16.89 -14.80
CA ASP A 8 14.28 16.78 -16.27
C ASP A 8 12.96 17.33 -16.89
N ASN A 9 12.06 17.88 -16.09
CA ASN A 9 10.72 18.33 -16.50
C ASN A 9 9.93 17.22 -17.25
N SER A 10 10.13 15.97 -16.86
CA SER A 10 9.43 14.82 -17.40
C SER A 10 8.02 14.72 -16.79
N SER A 11 7.04 14.31 -17.60
CA SER A 11 5.66 14.02 -17.14
C SER A 11 5.51 12.65 -16.49
N ASN A 12 6.59 11.85 -16.42
CA ASN A 12 6.53 10.51 -15.84
C ASN A 12 6.22 10.56 -14.34
N ARG A 13 5.38 9.63 -13.92
CA ARG A 13 5.05 9.42 -12.51
C ARG A 13 5.78 8.18 -11.98
N VAL A 14 5.96 8.14 -10.67
CA VAL A 14 6.53 7.00 -9.95
C VAL A 14 5.50 6.49 -8.97
N TYR A 15 5.27 5.20 -9.00
CA TYR A 15 4.37 4.48 -8.09
C TYR A 15 5.21 3.55 -7.22
N CYS A 16 4.95 3.56 -5.92
CA CYS A 16 5.65 2.73 -4.94
C CYS A 16 4.63 1.99 -4.08
N LEU A 17 4.64 0.67 -4.15
CA LEU A 17 3.81 -0.17 -3.30
C LEU A 17 4.60 -0.54 -2.04
N LEU A 18 3.99 -0.38 -0.89
CA LEU A 18 4.55 -0.64 0.44
C LEU A 18 3.61 -1.57 1.22
N GLY A 19 4.16 -2.53 1.94
CA GLY A 19 3.41 -3.23 2.99
C GLY A 19 3.29 -2.39 4.26
N ASP A 20 2.26 -2.64 5.05
CA ASP A 20 2.10 -1.94 6.34
C ASP A 20 3.21 -2.29 7.35
N GLY A 21 3.65 -3.55 7.39
CA GLY A 21 4.83 -3.95 8.18
C GLY A 21 6.14 -3.37 7.64
N GLU A 22 6.24 -3.09 6.33
CA GLU A 22 7.39 -2.43 5.74
C GLU A 22 7.57 -0.98 6.25
N LEU A 23 6.51 -0.35 6.75
CA LEU A 23 6.57 0.98 7.37
C LEU A 23 7.31 1.01 8.71
N GLU A 24 7.73 -0.11 9.23
CA GLU A 24 8.65 -0.19 10.38
C GLU A 24 10.09 0.14 9.98
N GLU A 25 10.42 0.12 8.69
CA GLU A 25 11.73 0.47 8.15
C GLU A 25 11.95 1.99 8.16
N GLY A 26 13.04 2.44 8.82
CA GLY A 26 13.39 3.86 8.92
C GLY A 26 13.55 4.56 7.59
N GLN A 27 14.08 3.87 6.56
CA GLN A 27 14.27 4.41 5.21
C GLN A 27 12.97 4.89 4.55
N VAL A 28 11.82 4.30 4.88
CA VAL A 28 10.52 4.74 4.36
C VAL A 28 10.21 6.15 4.85
N TRP A 29 10.44 6.43 6.12
CA TRP A 29 10.19 7.75 6.72
C TRP A 29 11.22 8.80 6.28
N GLU A 30 12.48 8.39 6.08
CA GLU A 30 13.50 9.25 5.48
C GLU A 30 13.10 9.63 4.05
N ALA A 31 12.63 8.68 3.25
CA ALA A 31 12.13 8.92 1.90
C ALA A 31 10.86 9.79 1.91
N ALA A 32 9.96 9.59 2.87
CA ALA A 32 8.74 10.39 3.02
C ALA A 32 9.07 11.86 3.30
N MET A 33 10.00 12.14 4.20
CA MET A 33 10.49 13.48 4.49
C MET A 33 11.14 14.12 3.25
N CYS A 34 12.00 13.39 2.58
CA CYS A 34 12.68 13.83 1.36
C CYS A 34 11.68 14.16 0.23
N ALA A 35 10.71 13.29 0.00
CA ALA A 35 9.70 13.48 -1.04
C ALA A 35 8.85 14.74 -0.82
N SER A 36 8.47 15.00 0.43
CA SER A 36 7.75 16.21 0.82
C SER A 36 8.62 17.47 0.64
N HIS A 37 9.87 17.43 1.11
CA HIS A 37 10.81 18.54 0.96
C HIS A 37 10.96 18.99 -0.51
N TYR A 38 11.12 18.02 -1.42
CA TYR A 38 11.24 18.29 -2.86
C TYR A 38 9.89 18.45 -3.58
N LYS A 39 8.76 18.37 -2.85
CA LYS A 39 7.40 18.50 -3.40
C LYS A 39 7.19 17.58 -4.60
N LEU A 40 7.48 16.29 -4.42
CA LEU A 40 7.42 15.30 -5.50
C LEU A 40 5.97 14.89 -5.78
N ASP A 41 5.20 15.77 -6.41
CA ASP A 41 3.81 15.53 -6.79
C ASP A 41 3.63 14.53 -7.95
N ASN A 42 4.74 14.04 -8.48
CA ASN A 42 4.83 12.91 -9.39
C ASN A 42 5.13 11.57 -8.70
N LEU A 43 5.17 11.53 -7.36
CA LEU A 43 5.32 10.31 -6.56
C LEU A 43 4.00 9.96 -5.90
N LEU A 44 3.56 8.72 -6.11
CA LEU A 44 2.42 8.11 -5.43
C LEU A 44 2.90 6.86 -4.69
N ALA A 45 2.75 6.84 -3.37
CA ALA A 45 2.90 5.64 -2.57
C ALA A 45 1.52 4.99 -2.34
N ILE A 46 1.49 3.66 -2.29
CA ILE A 46 0.31 2.87 -1.93
C ILE A 46 0.74 1.99 -0.77
N VAL A 47 0.01 2.05 0.33
CA VAL A 47 0.22 1.15 1.48
C VAL A 47 -0.84 0.06 1.43
N ASP A 48 -0.43 -1.19 1.22
CA ASP A 48 -1.27 -2.37 1.44
C ASP A 48 -1.44 -2.55 2.96
N PHE A 49 -2.52 -1.98 3.50
CA PHE A 49 -2.81 -1.99 4.92
C PHE A 49 -3.73 -3.16 5.27
N ASN A 50 -3.13 -4.36 5.40
CA ASN A 50 -3.81 -5.60 5.76
C ASN A 50 -3.66 -6.00 7.23
N SER A 51 -2.92 -5.22 8.03
CA SER A 51 -2.67 -5.39 9.46
C SER A 51 -1.86 -6.63 9.83
N LEU A 52 -1.24 -7.31 8.87
CA LEU A 52 -0.48 -8.53 9.10
C LEU A 52 0.93 -8.46 8.49
N GLN A 53 1.88 -8.95 9.24
CA GLN A 53 3.25 -9.17 8.79
C GLN A 53 3.67 -10.63 9.08
N ILE A 54 4.94 -10.98 8.83
CA ILE A 54 5.48 -12.33 8.97
C ILE A 54 5.14 -12.94 10.34
N ASP A 55 5.35 -12.19 11.42
CA ASP A 55 5.26 -12.66 12.80
C ASP A 55 3.87 -12.47 13.43
N GLY A 56 2.90 -11.92 12.71
CA GLY A 56 1.54 -11.73 13.20
C GLY A 56 0.93 -10.36 12.90
N ASN A 57 0.07 -9.90 13.81
CA ASN A 57 -0.56 -8.59 13.68
C ASN A 57 0.47 -7.47 13.90
N ILE A 58 0.48 -6.47 13.02
CA ILE A 58 1.45 -5.37 13.08
C ILE A 58 1.38 -4.60 14.40
N THR A 59 0.20 -4.49 15.03
CA THR A 59 0.05 -3.79 16.31
C THR A 59 0.67 -4.53 17.48
N ASP A 60 0.85 -5.85 17.35
CA ASP A 60 1.41 -6.71 18.39
C ASP A 60 2.93 -6.90 18.20
N VAL A 61 3.41 -6.86 16.96
CA VAL A 61 4.83 -7.04 16.63
C VAL A 61 5.57 -5.71 16.76
N MET A 62 5.23 -4.72 15.93
CA MET A 62 5.79 -3.37 15.99
C MET A 62 4.79 -2.40 15.36
N ASN A 63 4.06 -1.67 16.17
CA ASN A 63 2.90 -0.87 15.73
C ASN A 63 3.27 0.37 14.89
N PRO A 64 3.05 0.38 13.57
CA PRO A 64 3.31 1.54 12.73
C PRO A 64 2.18 2.59 12.75
N THR A 65 1.07 2.33 13.42
CA THR A 65 -0.09 3.25 13.45
C THR A 65 0.13 4.46 14.37
N PRO A 66 -0.57 5.58 14.15
CA PRO A 66 -1.46 5.88 13.04
C PRO A 66 -0.70 6.24 11.76
N ILE A 67 -0.90 5.49 10.68
CA ILE A 67 -0.13 5.63 9.45
C ILE A 67 -0.49 6.93 8.72
N ASP A 68 -1.78 7.22 8.60
CA ASP A 68 -2.30 8.40 7.92
C ASP A 68 -1.83 9.71 8.56
N GLU A 69 -1.84 9.79 9.89
CA GLU A 69 -1.39 10.98 10.61
C GLU A 69 0.12 11.19 10.45
N LYS A 70 0.92 10.13 10.42
CA LYS A 70 2.35 10.19 10.19
C LYS A 70 2.67 10.78 8.81
N PHE A 71 2.05 10.27 7.75
CA PHE A 71 2.23 10.82 6.40
C PHE A 71 1.72 12.26 6.28
N LYS A 72 0.58 12.60 6.91
CA LYS A 72 0.09 13.99 6.99
C LYS A 72 1.11 14.90 7.70
N ALA A 73 1.72 14.44 8.80
CA ALA A 73 2.74 15.20 9.51
C ALA A 73 4.01 15.45 8.67
N PHE A 74 4.35 14.54 7.75
CA PHE A 74 5.40 14.75 6.76
C PHE A 74 4.97 15.66 5.59
N GLY A 75 3.72 16.11 5.53
CA GLY A 75 3.22 17.02 4.49
C GLY A 75 2.77 16.32 3.20
N TRP A 76 2.42 15.04 3.28
CA TRP A 76 1.83 14.29 2.17
C TRP A 76 0.32 14.54 2.06
N ASN A 77 -0.19 14.49 0.84
CA ASN A 77 -1.62 14.26 0.59
C ASN A 77 -1.94 12.80 0.91
N VAL A 78 -2.97 12.57 1.73
CA VAL A 78 -3.30 11.22 2.24
C VAL A 78 -4.73 10.86 1.85
N LEU A 79 -4.87 9.78 1.10
CA LEU A 79 -6.16 9.19 0.72
C LEU A 79 -6.30 7.83 1.43
N THR A 80 -7.51 7.48 1.82
CA THR A 80 -7.80 6.17 2.41
C THR A 80 -8.95 5.53 1.65
N VAL A 81 -8.81 4.25 1.30
CA VAL A 81 -9.76 3.54 0.45
C VAL A 81 -9.88 2.07 0.87
N ASP A 82 -11.01 1.45 0.55
CA ASP A 82 -11.12 -0.02 0.53
C ASP A 82 -10.28 -0.54 -0.64
N GLY A 83 -9.19 -1.26 -0.34
CA GLY A 83 -8.27 -1.80 -1.34
C GLY A 83 -8.84 -2.95 -2.18
N HIS A 84 -10.06 -3.42 -1.87
CA HIS A 84 -10.79 -4.40 -2.68
C HIS A 84 -11.86 -3.78 -3.57
N ASP A 85 -12.11 -2.48 -3.43
CA ASP A 85 -12.98 -1.71 -4.33
C ASP A 85 -12.13 -1.08 -5.45
N ILE A 86 -12.16 -1.71 -6.62
CA ILE A 86 -11.34 -1.30 -7.76
C ILE A 86 -11.75 0.08 -8.29
N ASP A 87 -13.04 0.39 -8.31
CA ASP A 87 -13.53 1.69 -8.80
C ASP A 87 -13.08 2.81 -7.86
N ALA A 88 -13.20 2.60 -6.54
CA ALA A 88 -12.71 3.55 -5.55
C ALA A 88 -11.17 3.74 -5.60
N LEU A 89 -10.42 2.67 -5.89
CA LEU A 89 -8.97 2.75 -6.12
C LEU A 89 -8.65 3.60 -7.36
N LEU A 90 -9.37 3.41 -8.47
CA LEU A 90 -9.18 4.20 -9.69
C LEU A 90 -9.48 5.69 -9.44
N ASP A 91 -10.51 6.01 -8.69
CA ASP A 91 -10.83 7.38 -8.29
C ASP A 91 -9.69 8.00 -7.46
N CYS A 92 -9.12 7.25 -6.50
CA CYS A 92 -7.96 7.70 -5.73
C CYS A 92 -6.72 7.95 -6.62
N TYR A 93 -6.49 7.12 -7.64
CA TYR A 93 -5.39 7.34 -8.60
C TYR A 93 -5.59 8.63 -9.41
N GLU A 94 -6.79 8.92 -9.87
CA GLU A 94 -7.08 10.15 -10.60
C GLU A 94 -6.99 11.38 -9.68
N GLU A 95 -7.46 11.29 -8.43
CA GLU A 95 -7.29 12.37 -7.45
C GLU A 95 -5.80 12.64 -7.19
N ALA A 96 -5.01 11.60 -6.94
CA ALA A 96 -3.56 11.71 -6.73
C ALA A 96 -2.81 12.28 -7.93
N LYS A 97 -3.26 11.97 -9.15
CA LYS A 97 -2.69 12.52 -10.40
C LYS A 97 -2.93 14.02 -10.55
N ASN A 98 -4.10 14.47 -10.11
CA ASN A 98 -4.50 15.86 -10.21
C ASN A 98 -3.98 16.71 -9.04
N PHE A 99 -3.65 16.12 -7.91
CA PHE A 99 -3.07 16.82 -6.76
C PHE A 99 -1.66 17.33 -7.08
N LYS A 100 -1.35 18.56 -6.66
CA LYS A 100 -0.07 19.22 -6.96
C LYS A 100 0.58 19.79 -5.70
N GLY A 101 1.90 19.86 -5.76
CA GLY A 101 2.74 20.51 -4.73
C GLY A 101 3.18 19.63 -3.57
N ALA A 102 2.68 18.39 -3.46
CA ALA A 102 3.18 17.41 -2.51
C ALA A 102 3.00 15.98 -3.05
N PRO A 103 3.76 14.99 -2.56
CA PRO A 103 3.52 13.58 -2.86
C PRO A 103 2.19 13.12 -2.27
N THR A 104 1.63 12.04 -2.84
CA THR A 104 0.39 11.44 -2.35
C THR A 104 0.67 10.02 -1.83
N VAL A 105 0.01 9.63 -0.75
CA VAL A 105 -0.09 8.25 -0.30
C VAL A 105 -1.54 7.80 -0.28
N ILE A 106 -1.81 6.62 -0.82
CA ILE A 106 -3.08 5.91 -0.71
C ILE A 106 -2.90 4.83 0.35
N ILE A 107 -3.71 4.85 1.40
CA ILE A 107 -3.78 3.78 2.39
C ILE A 107 -4.93 2.88 1.98
N ALA A 108 -4.59 1.78 1.33
CA ALA A 108 -5.54 0.78 0.86
C ALA A 108 -5.79 -0.25 1.97
N ARG A 109 -6.97 -0.22 2.55
CA ARG A 109 -7.37 -1.22 3.55
C ARG A 109 -7.71 -2.51 2.84
N THR A 110 -6.99 -3.57 3.17
CA THR A 110 -7.13 -4.87 2.51
C THR A 110 -7.30 -5.99 3.55
N ILE A 111 -7.65 -7.14 3.04
CA ILE A 111 -7.66 -8.41 3.78
C ILE A 111 -6.63 -9.32 3.13
N LYS A 112 -5.59 -9.71 3.88
CA LYS A 112 -4.59 -10.66 3.39
C LYS A 112 -5.27 -11.96 2.99
N GLY A 113 -4.99 -12.45 1.76
CA GLY A 113 -5.58 -13.70 1.25
C GLY A 113 -7.06 -13.60 0.86
N LYS A 114 -7.59 -12.39 0.60
CA LYS A 114 -8.99 -12.13 0.24
C LYS A 114 -9.48 -13.05 -0.88
N GLY A 115 -10.63 -13.65 -0.66
CA GLY A 115 -11.29 -14.55 -1.60
C GLY A 115 -10.90 -16.03 -1.45
N VAL A 116 -9.96 -16.35 -0.53
CA VAL A 116 -9.58 -17.74 -0.24
C VAL A 116 -9.76 -18.00 1.25
N SER A 117 -10.77 -18.79 1.61
CA SER A 117 -11.27 -18.93 2.99
C SER A 117 -10.19 -19.35 3.99
N PHE A 118 -9.29 -20.25 3.61
CA PHE A 118 -8.21 -20.74 4.47
C PHE A 118 -6.97 -19.82 4.50
N MET A 119 -6.94 -18.77 3.67
CA MET A 119 -5.85 -17.77 3.62
C MET A 119 -6.23 -16.44 4.26
N GLU A 120 -7.52 -16.09 4.28
CA GLU A 120 -7.97 -14.79 4.79
C GLU A 120 -7.51 -14.58 6.24
N ASN A 121 -6.87 -13.42 6.48
CA ASN A 121 -6.35 -13.00 7.78
C ASN A 121 -5.38 -14.00 8.44
N GLN A 122 -4.65 -14.78 7.63
CA GLN A 122 -3.68 -15.75 8.13
C GLN A 122 -2.25 -15.31 7.82
N ALA A 123 -1.50 -14.86 8.84
CA ALA A 123 -0.11 -14.41 8.70
C ALA A 123 0.80 -15.51 8.11
N GLY A 124 0.53 -16.78 8.41
CA GLY A 124 1.32 -17.92 7.93
C GLY A 124 1.44 -18.05 6.41
N TRP A 125 0.53 -17.40 5.66
CA TRP A 125 0.60 -17.36 4.19
C TRP A 125 1.50 -16.25 3.64
N HIS A 126 2.18 -15.50 4.50
CA HIS A 126 3.11 -14.47 4.05
C HIS A 126 4.29 -15.04 3.24
N GLY A 127 4.80 -16.19 3.64
CA GLY A 127 5.95 -16.83 3.01
C GLY A 127 5.72 -18.30 2.61
N ALA A 128 4.48 -18.78 2.56
CA ALA A 128 4.13 -20.15 2.21
C ALA A 128 3.44 -20.24 0.85
N ALA A 129 3.74 -21.30 0.10
CA ALA A 129 3.03 -21.64 -1.12
C ALA A 129 1.98 -22.73 -0.85
N PRO A 130 0.77 -22.65 -1.47
CA PRO A 130 -0.24 -23.68 -1.34
C PRO A 130 0.19 -24.99 -2.02
N ASN A 131 -0.19 -26.13 -1.45
CA ASN A 131 -0.06 -27.43 -2.10
C ASN A 131 -1.14 -27.60 -3.19
N LYS A 132 -1.11 -28.73 -3.95
CA LYS A 132 -2.02 -28.95 -5.08
C LYS A 132 -3.50 -28.91 -4.70
N GLU A 133 -3.86 -29.56 -3.59
CA GLU A 133 -5.24 -29.61 -3.10
C GLU A 133 -5.73 -28.21 -2.67
N GLN A 134 -4.86 -27.45 -2.03
CA GLN A 134 -5.13 -26.07 -1.63
C GLN A 134 -5.27 -25.15 -2.85
N VAL A 135 -4.49 -25.35 -3.92
CA VAL A 135 -4.63 -24.59 -5.17
C VAL A 135 -5.98 -24.88 -5.80
N GLU A 136 -6.39 -26.16 -5.91
CA GLU A 136 -7.68 -26.54 -6.49
C GLU A 136 -8.84 -25.92 -5.70
N LEU A 137 -8.77 -25.94 -4.35
CA LEU A 137 -9.78 -25.32 -3.51
C LEU A 137 -9.81 -23.80 -3.68
N ALA A 138 -8.66 -23.14 -3.66
CA ALA A 138 -8.56 -21.69 -3.81
C ALA A 138 -9.12 -21.20 -5.15
N LEU A 139 -8.78 -21.90 -6.26
CA LEU A 139 -9.29 -21.56 -7.57
C LEU A 139 -10.82 -21.71 -7.65
N LYS A 140 -11.36 -22.78 -7.04
CA LYS A 140 -12.80 -22.98 -6.97
C LYS A 140 -13.50 -21.84 -6.21
N GLU A 141 -12.98 -21.46 -5.03
CA GLU A 141 -13.55 -20.37 -4.22
C GLU A 141 -13.52 -19.02 -4.97
N ILE A 142 -12.44 -18.74 -5.70
CA ILE A 142 -12.31 -17.52 -6.51
C ILE A 142 -13.29 -17.53 -7.69
N GLU A 143 -13.44 -18.66 -8.38
CA GLU A 143 -14.38 -18.79 -9.51
C GLU A 143 -15.85 -18.68 -9.08
N GLU A 144 -16.20 -19.17 -7.88
CA GLU A 144 -17.55 -19.06 -7.32
C GLU A 144 -17.89 -17.64 -6.85
N ALA A 145 -16.88 -16.79 -6.63
CA ALA A 145 -17.05 -15.41 -6.17
C ALA A 145 -17.12 -14.36 -7.30
N LEU A 146 -16.84 -14.78 -8.55
CA LEU A 146 -16.90 -13.94 -9.76
C LEU A 146 -18.32 -13.94 -10.35
#